data_58b58b484d5df09677884ab27ac6763d
#
_entry.id   58b58b484d5df09677884ab27ac6763d
#
_cell.length_a   1.000
_cell.length_b   1.000
_cell.length_c   1.000
_cell.angle_alpha   90.00
_cell.angle_beta   90.00
_cell.angle_gamma   90.00
#
_symmetry.space_group_name_H-M   'P 1'
#
loop_
_entity.id
_entity.type
_entity.pdbx_description
1 polymer ?
#
loop_
_entity_poly.entity_id
_entity_poly.type
_entity_poly.pdbx_seq_one_letter_code
_entity_poly.pdbx_strand_id
1 'polypeptide(L)'
;MENIVQQSLHKLMRDLQQAAASQPALMTTEFEAELASPCYVGNASQGEPCAWQPVPMEGEYTFANIENALHITLNEQFCKFFTTYWSFNLPVKAEQGNCELLQVCSEEDFERLQQNLLGHLLMK
;
A
#
# COMPACT_ATOMS: atom_id res chain seq x y z
N MET A 1 16.74 4.46 -13.04
CA MET A 1 17.24 3.62 -11.94
C MET A 1 16.22 3.59 -10.81
N GLU A 2 15.92 2.42 -10.31
CA GLU A 2 14.98 2.32 -9.20
C GLU A 2 15.58 2.82 -7.89
N ASN A 3 14.73 3.45 -7.10
CA ASN A 3 15.03 3.87 -5.75
C ASN A 3 15.20 2.63 -4.86
N ILE A 4 16.01 2.72 -3.80
CA ILE A 4 16.25 1.59 -2.90
C ILE A 4 14.96 1.10 -2.23
N VAL A 5 14.02 2.00 -1.93
CA VAL A 5 12.72 1.63 -1.36
C VAL A 5 11.95 0.79 -2.36
N GLN A 6 11.95 1.16 -3.64
CA GLN A 6 11.27 0.37 -4.68
C GLN A 6 11.88 -1.02 -4.80
N GLN A 7 13.20 -1.12 -4.78
CA GLN A 7 13.88 -2.42 -4.83
C GLN A 7 13.51 -3.29 -3.63
N SER A 8 13.50 -2.70 -2.44
CA SER A 8 13.13 -3.42 -1.23
C SER A 8 11.68 -3.89 -1.25
N LEU A 9 10.76 -3.06 -1.76
CA LEU A 9 9.36 -3.44 -1.90
C LEU A 9 9.19 -4.58 -2.91
N HIS A 10 9.88 -4.52 -4.04
CA HIS A 10 9.83 -5.60 -5.03
C HIS A 10 10.25 -6.93 -4.40
N LYS A 11 11.32 -6.92 -3.63
CA LYS A 11 11.79 -8.12 -2.94
C LYS A 11 10.78 -8.61 -1.91
N LEU A 12 10.27 -7.70 -1.10
CA LEU A 12 9.27 -8.04 -0.07
C LEU A 12 8.02 -8.65 -0.70
N MET A 13 7.52 -8.06 -1.78
CA MET A 13 6.32 -8.57 -2.45
C MET A 13 6.55 -9.95 -3.04
N ARG A 14 7.73 -10.21 -3.63
CA ARG A 14 8.07 -11.54 -4.13
C ARG A 14 8.13 -12.56 -3.00
N ASP A 15 8.79 -12.20 -1.91
CA ASP A 15 8.94 -13.10 -0.75
C ASP A 15 7.57 -13.43 -0.16
N LEU A 16 6.69 -12.42 -0.06
CA LEU A 16 5.34 -12.62 0.45
C LEU A 16 4.53 -13.55 -0.46
N GLN A 17 4.61 -13.34 -1.78
CA GLN A 17 3.89 -14.20 -2.73
C GLN A 17 4.39 -15.64 -2.68
N GLN A 18 5.69 -15.85 -2.51
CA GLN A 18 6.25 -17.19 -2.35
C GLN A 18 5.77 -17.85 -1.06
N ALA A 19 5.75 -17.10 0.04
CA ALA A 19 5.26 -17.62 1.31
C ALA A 19 3.78 -17.95 1.24
N ALA A 20 2.99 -17.14 0.54
CA ALA A 20 1.56 -17.34 0.40
C ALA A 20 1.22 -18.59 -0.43
N ALA A 21 2.15 -19.06 -1.27
CA ALA A 21 1.94 -20.30 -2.02
C ALA A 21 1.73 -21.50 -1.10
N SER A 22 2.38 -21.50 0.08
CA SER A 22 2.20 -22.56 1.09
C SER A 22 1.31 -22.11 2.24
N GLN A 23 1.06 -20.82 2.41
CA GLN A 23 0.20 -20.27 3.45
C GLN A 23 -0.72 -19.21 2.87
N PRO A 24 -1.79 -19.62 2.16
CA PRO A 24 -2.67 -18.67 1.47
C PRO A 24 -3.29 -17.61 2.38
N ALA A 25 -3.43 -17.89 3.67
CA ALA A 25 -3.98 -16.93 4.62
C ALA A 25 -3.17 -15.62 4.70
N LEU A 26 -1.87 -15.67 4.35
CA LEU A 26 -1.04 -14.46 4.33
C LEU A 26 -1.51 -13.43 3.32
N MET A 27 -2.18 -13.87 2.26
CA MET A 27 -2.71 -12.99 1.20
C MET A 27 -4.20 -13.21 1.01
N THR A 28 -4.92 -13.28 2.11
CA THR A 28 -6.37 -13.37 2.14
C THR A 28 -6.91 -12.30 3.07
N THR A 29 -7.92 -11.57 2.63
CA THR A 29 -8.54 -10.52 3.41
C THR A 29 -10.05 -10.55 3.20
N GLU A 30 -10.78 -9.83 4.03
CA GLU A 30 -12.23 -9.70 3.88
C GLU A 30 -12.53 -8.82 2.68
N PHE A 31 -13.45 -9.29 1.83
CA PHE A 31 -13.83 -8.54 0.63
C PHE A 31 -14.73 -7.36 0.99
N GLU A 32 -14.34 -6.17 0.51
CA GLU A 32 -15.10 -4.93 0.64
C GLU A 32 -15.45 -4.43 -0.77
N ALA A 33 -16.70 -4.58 -1.15
CA ALA A 33 -17.12 -4.21 -2.50
C ALA A 33 -16.93 -2.73 -2.81
N GLU A 34 -17.13 -1.87 -1.80
CA GLU A 34 -17.02 -0.42 -1.98
C GLU A 34 -15.57 0.06 -2.11
N LEU A 35 -14.62 -0.76 -1.73
CA LEU A 35 -13.20 -0.37 -1.73
C LEU A 35 -12.63 -0.24 -3.14
N ALA A 36 -13.16 -0.99 -4.09
CA ALA A 36 -12.73 -0.98 -5.50
C ALA A 36 -11.21 -1.16 -5.67
N SER A 37 -10.62 -2.07 -4.89
CA SER A 37 -9.18 -2.32 -4.95
C SER A 37 -8.81 -3.18 -6.15
N PRO A 38 -7.74 -2.81 -6.90
CA PRO A 38 -7.23 -3.70 -7.95
C PRO A 38 -6.53 -4.94 -7.42
N CYS A 39 -6.27 -5.00 -6.09
CA CYS A 39 -5.54 -6.11 -5.48
C CYS A 39 -6.36 -7.38 -5.32
N TYR A 40 -7.70 -7.29 -5.27
CA TYR A 40 -8.54 -8.48 -5.12
C TYR A 40 -8.39 -9.43 -6.30
N VAL A 41 -8.29 -10.72 -6.00
CA VAL A 41 -8.18 -11.77 -7.00
C VAL A 41 -9.45 -12.62 -6.98
N GLY A 42 -10.09 -12.75 -8.16
CA GLY A 42 -11.30 -13.54 -8.28
C GLY A 42 -12.54 -12.79 -7.81
N ASN A 43 -13.60 -13.54 -7.58
CA ASN A 43 -14.89 -12.99 -7.17
C ASN A 43 -15.22 -13.42 -5.74
N ALA A 44 -15.72 -12.48 -4.97
CA ALA A 44 -16.20 -12.75 -3.61
C ALA A 44 -17.38 -11.84 -3.31
N SER A 45 -18.15 -12.17 -2.28
CA SER A 45 -19.25 -11.33 -1.81
C SER A 45 -18.77 -10.51 -0.61
N GLN A 46 -19.49 -9.43 -0.34
CA GLN A 46 -19.18 -8.56 0.80
C GLN A 46 -19.01 -9.38 2.08
N GLY A 47 -17.88 -9.16 2.76
CA GLY A 47 -17.58 -9.82 4.03
C GLY A 47 -16.96 -11.21 3.92
N GLU A 48 -16.87 -11.77 2.72
CA GLU A 48 -16.28 -13.09 2.54
C GLU A 48 -14.76 -13.01 2.39
N PRO A 49 -14.01 -14.06 2.76
CA PRO A 49 -12.58 -14.10 2.51
C PRO A 49 -12.28 -14.01 1.01
N CYS A 50 -11.31 -13.22 0.66
CA CYS A 50 -10.89 -13.02 -0.73
C CYS A 50 -9.38 -13.01 -0.82
N ALA A 51 -8.85 -13.75 -1.77
CA ALA A 51 -7.42 -13.70 -2.07
C ALA A 51 -7.07 -12.34 -2.66
N TRP A 52 -5.85 -11.89 -2.42
CA TRP A 52 -5.36 -10.64 -2.99
C TRP A 52 -3.89 -10.76 -3.36
N GLN A 53 -3.42 -9.83 -4.17
CA GLN A 53 -1.99 -9.73 -4.49
C GLN A 53 -1.63 -8.27 -4.72
N PRO A 54 -0.37 -7.90 -4.48
CA PRO A 54 0.08 -6.55 -4.78
C PRO A 54 0.05 -6.32 -6.28
N VAL A 55 -0.30 -5.10 -6.68
CA VAL A 55 -0.39 -4.71 -8.09
C VAL A 55 0.49 -3.47 -8.29
N PRO A 56 1.47 -3.52 -9.20
CA PRO A 56 2.28 -2.33 -9.48
C PRO A 56 1.41 -1.15 -9.88
N MET A 57 1.68 0.02 -9.33
CA MET A 57 0.98 1.23 -9.75
C MET A 57 1.43 1.64 -11.13
N GLU A 58 0.47 1.80 -12.04
CA GLU A 58 0.72 2.29 -13.38
C GLU A 58 0.20 3.71 -13.50
N GLY A 59 0.96 4.56 -14.18
CA GLY A 59 0.59 5.96 -14.32
C GLY A 59 1.33 6.84 -13.32
N GLU A 60 0.92 8.09 -13.27
CA GLU A 60 1.60 9.08 -12.42
C GLU A 60 0.81 9.32 -11.14
N TYR A 61 1.24 8.68 -10.07
CA TYR A 61 0.71 8.93 -8.73
C TYR A 61 1.75 9.73 -7.95
N THR A 62 1.37 10.91 -7.48
CA THR A 62 2.30 11.81 -6.79
C THR A 62 1.63 12.47 -5.60
N PHE A 63 2.44 13.11 -4.77
CA PHE A 63 1.99 13.94 -3.67
C PHE A 63 2.07 15.43 -4.01
N ALA A 64 2.10 15.76 -5.31
CA ALA A 64 2.28 17.13 -5.78
C ALA A 64 1.24 18.10 -5.23
N ASN A 65 -0.01 17.64 -5.06
CA ASN A 65 -1.07 18.50 -4.52
C ASN A 65 -0.75 18.99 -3.11
N ILE A 66 -0.26 18.08 -2.25
CA ILE A 66 0.11 18.44 -0.88
C ILE A 66 1.36 19.32 -0.88
N GLU A 67 2.36 18.95 -1.68
CA GLU A 67 3.60 19.71 -1.76
C GLU A 67 3.35 21.14 -2.21
N ASN A 68 2.49 21.31 -3.21
CA ASN A 68 2.13 22.64 -3.70
C ASN A 68 1.30 23.43 -2.69
N ALA A 69 0.35 22.77 -2.03
CA ALA A 69 -0.52 23.44 -1.06
C ALA A 69 0.24 23.96 0.15
N LEU A 70 1.25 23.22 0.60
CA LEU A 70 2.01 23.54 1.81
C LEU A 70 3.39 24.15 1.51
N HIS A 71 3.76 24.30 0.25
CA HIS A 71 5.08 24.80 -0.17
C HIS A 71 6.23 24.00 0.44
N ILE A 72 6.10 22.66 0.42
CA ILE A 72 7.10 21.75 0.94
C ILE A 72 7.48 20.72 -0.12
N THR A 73 8.58 20.01 0.13
CA THR A 73 8.96 18.85 -0.66
C THR A 73 9.02 17.65 0.28
N LEU A 74 8.23 16.62 -0.02
CA LEU A 74 8.23 15.41 0.78
C LEU A 74 9.46 14.57 0.43
N ASN A 75 9.89 13.75 1.39
CA ASN A 75 10.99 12.82 1.20
C ASN A 75 10.69 11.87 0.03
N GLU A 76 11.65 11.73 -0.89
CA GLU A 76 11.47 10.89 -2.07
C GLU A 76 11.21 9.43 -1.71
N GLN A 77 11.89 8.91 -0.70
CA GLN A 77 11.69 7.52 -0.28
C GLN A 77 10.29 7.30 0.29
N PHE A 78 9.76 8.27 1.04
CA PHE A 78 8.38 8.23 1.51
C PHE A 78 7.42 8.17 0.34
N CYS A 79 7.60 9.02 -0.65
CA CYS A 79 6.74 9.05 -1.82
C CYS A 79 6.78 7.72 -2.58
N LYS A 80 7.96 7.16 -2.78
CA LYS A 80 8.12 5.88 -3.48
C LYS A 80 7.52 4.72 -2.70
N PHE A 81 7.58 4.77 -1.37
CA PHE A 81 6.98 3.72 -0.54
C PHE A 81 5.48 3.57 -0.82
N PHE A 82 4.78 4.66 -1.08
CA PHE A 82 3.33 4.64 -1.28
C PHE A 82 2.90 4.72 -2.75
N THR A 83 3.83 4.82 -3.69
CA THR A 83 3.48 4.94 -5.11
C THR A 83 4.07 3.83 -5.99
N THR A 84 4.59 2.78 -5.38
CA THR A 84 5.15 1.65 -6.12
C THR A 84 4.14 0.54 -6.35
N TYR A 85 3.35 0.22 -5.34
CA TYR A 85 2.33 -0.83 -5.41
C TYR A 85 1.01 -0.40 -4.82
N TRP A 86 -0.07 -0.93 -5.40
CA TRP A 86 -1.34 -1.10 -4.70
C TRP A 86 -1.20 -2.34 -3.85
N SER A 87 -1.51 -2.25 -2.57
CA SER A 87 -1.37 -3.39 -1.66
C SER A 87 -2.17 -3.15 -0.39
N PHE A 88 -2.66 -4.22 0.20
CA PHE A 88 -3.13 -4.17 1.59
C PHE A 88 -1.93 -4.05 2.50
N ASN A 89 -2.18 -3.72 3.77
CA ASN A 89 -1.12 -3.58 4.76
C ASN A 89 -0.40 -4.92 4.96
N LEU A 90 0.90 -4.87 5.19
CA LEU A 90 1.75 -6.05 5.21
C LEU A 90 2.18 -6.39 6.64
N PRO A 91 1.85 -7.60 7.14
CA PRO A 91 2.34 -8.02 8.44
C PRO A 91 3.83 -8.36 8.36
N VAL A 92 4.62 -7.80 9.27
CA VAL A 92 6.05 -8.07 9.33
C VAL A 92 6.47 -8.30 10.78
N LYS A 93 7.56 -9.04 10.95
CA LYS A 93 8.16 -9.26 12.26
C LYS A 93 9.42 -8.42 12.39
N ALA A 94 9.57 -7.76 13.51
CA ALA A 94 10.76 -7.00 13.86
C ALA A 94 11.24 -7.46 15.23
N GLU A 95 12.44 -7.05 15.61
CA GLU A 95 12.99 -7.43 16.92
C GLU A 95 12.09 -6.97 18.07
N GLN A 96 11.42 -5.83 17.89
CA GLN A 96 10.53 -5.26 18.91
C GLN A 96 9.15 -5.92 18.93
N GLY A 97 8.88 -6.86 18.02
CA GLY A 97 7.61 -7.54 17.95
C GLY A 97 7.00 -7.48 16.54
N ASN A 98 5.72 -7.84 16.48
CA ASN A 98 4.99 -7.80 15.21
C ASN A 98 4.58 -6.38 14.89
N CYS A 99 4.68 -5.99 13.62
CA CYS A 99 4.20 -4.71 13.16
C CYS A 99 3.54 -4.86 11.80
N GLU A 100 2.93 -3.78 11.35
CA GLU A 100 2.22 -3.77 10.08
C GLU A 100 2.75 -2.61 9.25
N LEU A 101 3.21 -2.93 8.03
CA LEU A 101 3.61 -1.89 7.10
C LEU A 101 2.38 -1.38 6.37
N LEU A 102 2.14 -0.09 6.49
CA LEU A 102 1.00 0.54 5.85
C LEU A 102 1.26 0.67 4.35
N GLN A 103 0.24 0.37 3.56
CA GLN A 103 0.23 0.57 2.12
C GLN A 103 -1.13 1.15 1.74
N VAL A 104 -1.31 1.46 0.46
CA VAL A 104 -2.61 1.92 -0.04
C VAL A 104 -3.12 0.89 -1.04
N CYS A 105 -4.37 0.47 -0.87
CA CYS A 105 -4.93 -0.62 -1.66
C CYS A 105 -5.87 -0.15 -2.77
N SER A 106 -6.16 1.15 -2.86
CA SER A 106 -7.07 1.70 -3.87
C SER A 106 -6.81 3.19 -4.05
N GLU A 107 -7.37 3.76 -5.12
CA GLU A 107 -7.25 5.20 -5.35
C GLU A 107 -7.90 6.01 -4.22
N GLU A 108 -9.03 5.55 -3.71
CA GLU A 108 -9.69 6.20 -2.58
C GLU A 108 -8.82 6.16 -1.34
N ASP A 109 -8.14 5.04 -1.10
CA ASP A 109 -7.25 4.88 0.03
C ASP A 109 -6.03 5.80 -0.10
N PHE A 110 -5.50 5.95 -1.31
CA PHE A 110 -4.41 6.88 -1.58
C PHE A 110 -4.82 8.32 -1.33
N GLU A 111 -6.03 8.69 -1.75
CA GLU A 111 -6.57 10.02 -1.48
C GLU A 111 -6.75 10.26 0.02
N ARG A 112 -7.24 9.26 0.74
CA ARG A 112 -7.40 9.33 2.20
C ARG A 112 -6.06 9.52 2.90
N LEU A 113 -5.01 8.83 2.42
CA LEU A 113 -3.66 9.02 2.94
C LEU A 113 -3.22 10.47 2.78
N GLN A 114 -3.46 11.06 1.62
CA GLN A 114 -3.09 12.45 1.37
C GLN A 114 -3.85 13.41 2.27
N GLN A 115 -5.16 13.19 2.47
CA GLN A 115 -5.97 14.02 3.34
C GLN A 115 -5.51 13.93 4.80
N ASN A 116 -5.20 12.72 5.26
CA ASN A 116 -4.71 12.51 6.62
C ASN A 116 -3.36 13.17 6.83
N LEU A 117 -2.48 13.05 5.84
CA LEU A 117 -1.16 13.66 5.89
C LEU A 117 -1.26 15.19 5.92
N LEU A 118 -2.12 15.75 5.08
CA LEU A 118 -2.35 17.20 5.04
C LEU A 118 -2.84 17.71 6.39
N GLY A 119 -3.85 17.04 6.98
CA GLY A 119 -4.37 17.43 8.29
C GLY A 119 -3.31 17.36 9.37
N HIS A 120 -2.50 16.31 9.36
CA HIS A 120 -1.43 16.13 10.35
C HIS A 120 -0.35 17.23 10.23
N LEU A 121 0.04 17.58 9.01
CA LEU A 121 1.04 18.60 8.77
C LEU A 121 0.55 20.00 9.13
N LEU A 122 -0.76 20.26 8.94
CA LEU A 122 -1.33 21.55 9.29
C LEU A 122 -1.43 21.79 10.80
N MET A 123 -1.43 20.71 11.58
CA MET A 123 -1.55 20.81 13.03
C MET A 123 -0.22 21.05 13.74
N LYS A 124 0.87 21.13 13.01
CA LYS A 124 2.22 21.33 13.59
C LYS A 124 2.71 22.77 13.49
#